data_4239110b2778c993fa7b7f467f915cd0
#
_entry.id   4239110b2778c993fa7b7f467f915cd0
#
_cell.length_a   1.000
_cell.length_b   1.000
_cell.length_c   1.000
_cell.angle_alpha   90.00
_cell.angle_beta   90.00
_cell.angle_gamma   90.00
#
_symmetry.space_group_name_H-M   'P 1'
#
loop_
_entity.id
_entity.type
_entity.pdbx_description
1 polymer ?
#
loop_
_entity_poly.entity_id
_entity_poly.type
_entity_poly.pdbx_seq_one_letter_code
_entity_poly.pdbx_strand_id
1 'polypeptide(L)'
;MFVLSRTSVLSRTTARTSVRRVSILGIAATMLVLGGCSSDSSDDPASTIVRTTTSIAGAGVMGIERDTATACPTPTQADPGAGPGVKRRVVHTAGETEVPSDPQRIVVLDSVSMDAVCALGLWERVVGAATGVDSPQPSYLGFGISEIPSVGPVSAPDVNAVKAAAPDLILGSSPASDGLYGQLDAIAPTVFAGSDPVYWKAQFALAGQALGRSSAAATELDRYQQDVVQLGDALNASQTQASVVRFGSKDLQIEGPASFAGQILSDVGVRRPPAQRLTDATTAPIPADDLSAAEGDLIYVLFDGPNGRTYGTEIMKSDQWQDLAAATDRRVFVAEDDIWNGNGMTAARAVLADLKGTLNGYAS
;
A
#
# COMPACT_ATOMS: atom_id res chain seq x y z
N MET A 1 -56.09 13.77 -33.64
CA MET A 1 -56.81 15.00 -33.96
C MET A 1 -55.86 16.16 -33.74
N PHE A 2 -55.40 16.70 -34.85
CA PHE A 2 -54.91 18.07 -35.11
C PHE A 2 -53.79 18.60 -34.24
N VAL A 3 -52.63 18.95 -34.69
CA VAL A 3 -52.09 19.62 -35.90
C VAL A 3 -51.32 20.89 -35.50
N LEU A 4 -50.01 20.90 -35.86
CA LEU A 4 -49.27 22.00 -36.50
C LEU A 4 -49.04 23.31 -35.68
N SER A 5 -47.98 24.01 -35.76
CA SER A 5 -46.90 24.24 -36.75
C SER A 5 -46.35 25.65 -36.57
N ARG A 6 -45.13 25.85 -37.01
CA ARG A 6 -44.45 27.01 -37.64
C ARG A 6 -43.49 27.81 -36.76
N THR A 7 -42.24 27.73 -37.07
CA THR A 7 -41.37 28.42 -38.10
C THR A 7 -41.35 29.94 -38.04
N SER A 8 -40.16 30.47 -37.92
CA SER A 8 -39.46 31.39 -38.86
C SER A 8 -38.31 32.12 -38.14
N VAL A 9 -37.17 32.17 -38.65
CA VAL A 9 -36.47 32.70 -39.82
C VAL A 9 -35.58 33.91 -39.50
N LEU A 10 -34.27 33.69 -39.74
CA LEU A 10 -33.25 34.59 -40.29
C LEU A 10 -33.13 36.04 -39.81
N SER A 11 -31.87 36.42 -39.41
CA SER A 11 -31.25 37.53 -40.16
C SER A 11 -29.70 37.49 -40.05
N ARG A 12 -29.08 37.51 -41.20
CA ARG A 12 -27.64 37.74 -41.44
C ARG A 12 -27.36 39.24 -41.31
N THR A 13 -26.21 39.60 -40.77
CA THR A 13 -25.58 40.85 -41.16
C THR A 13 -24.06 40.68 -41.26
N THR A 14 -23.57 40.79 -42.46
CA THR A 14 -22.18 40.91 -42.87
C THR A 14 -21.74 42.40 -42.74
N ALA A 15 -20.54 42.62 -42.19
CA ALA A 15 -19.82 43.86 -42.43
C ALA A 15 -18.35 43.58 -42.73
N ARG A 16 -17.98 43.86 -43.97
CA ARG A 16 -16.59 44.02 -44.46
C ARG A 16 -16.12 45.45 -44.19
N THR A 17 -14.85 45.62 -43.81
CA THR A 17 -13.96 46.73 -44.23
C THR A 17 -12.55 46.40 -43.70
N SER A 18 -11.63 46.30 -44.45
CA SER A 18 -10.71 46.95 -45.41
C SER A 18 -9.34 47.22 -44.80
N VAL A 19 -8.39 46.60 -45.39
CA VAL A 19 -6.96 46.82 -45.62
C VAL A 19 -6.36 48.16 -45.19
N ARG A 20 -5.25 48.11 -44.43
CA ARG A 20 -4.09 49.00 -44.63
C ARG A 20 -2.77 48.24 -44.42
N ARG A 21 -2.01 48.13 -45.52
CA ARG A 21 -0.61 47.78 -45.58
C ARG A 21 0.22 48.92 -45.02
N VAL A 22 1.14 48.66 -44.10
CA VAL A 22 2.34 49.45 -43.91
C VAL A 22 3.53 48.47 -43.83
N SER A 23 4.41 48.61 -44.81
CA SER A 23 5.70 47.95 -44.85
C SER A 23 6.72 48.82 -44.08
N ILE A 24 7.49 48.28 -43.15
CA ILE A 24 8.77 48.84 -42.71
C ILE A 24 9.79 47.69 -42.67
N LEU A 25 10.91 47.93 -43.33
CA LEU A 25 12.10 47.10 -43.43
C LEU A 25 12.86 47.00 -42.11
N GLY A 26 13.48 45.84 -41.88
CA GLY A 26 14.84 45.72 -41.45
C GLY A 26 15.06 45.52 -39.97
N ILE A 27 15.57 44.33 -39.60
CA ILE A 27 16.90 44.07 -39.01
C ILE A 27 16.94 42.57 -38.69
N ALA A 28 17.89 41.89 -39.27
CA ALA A 28 18.21 40.49 -38.99
C ALA A 28 18.85 40.39 -37.59
N ALA A 29 18.21 39.65 -36.69
CA ALA A 29 18.83 39.13 -35.47
C ALA A 29 18.65 37.63 -35.48
N THR A 30 19.71 36.91 -35.77
CA THR A 30 19.83 35.45 -35.66
C THR A 30 19.71 35.06 -34.23
N MET A 31 18.52 34.65 -33.77
CA MET A 31 18.36 33.88 -32.54
C MET A 31 18.34 32.39 -32.89
N LEU A 32 19.35 31.68 -32.40
CA LEU A 32 19.32 30.22 -32.30
C LEU A 32 18.13 29.84 -31.43
N VAL A 33 17.06 29.35 -32.03
CA VAL A 33 16.00 28.64 -31.34
C VAL A 33 16.51 27.23 -31.09
N LEU A 34 16.96 26.95 -29.88
CA LEU A 34 17.03 25.59 -29.36
C LEU A 34 15.63 25.04 -29.37
N GLY A 35 15.34 24.22 -30.36
CA GLY A 35 14.09 23.44 -30.43
C GLY A 35 14.05 22.48 -29.27
N GLY A 36 13.30 22.84 -28.22
CA GLY A 36 12.84 21.87 -27.24
C GLY A 36 11.86 20.93 -27.94
N CYS A 37 12.25 19.70 -28.16
CA CYS A 37 11.30 18.62 -28.44
C CYS A 37 10.41 18.46 -27.21
N SER A 38 9.22 19.03 -27.24
CA SER A 38 8.13 18.54 -26.42
C SER A 38 7.73 17.19 -27.03
N SER A 39 8.27 16.12 -26.48
CA SER A 39 7.70 14.78 -26.70
C SER A 39 6.34 14.78 -26.00
N ASP A 40 5.26 14.78 -26.77
CA ASP A 40 3.99 14.25 -26.32
C ASP A 40 4.22 12.81 -25.90
N SER A 41 4.43 12.60 -24.61
CA SER A 41 4.36 11.28 -24.00
C SER A 41 2.89 10.88 -24.02
N SER A 42 2.52 10.10 -25.02
CA SER A 42 1.37 9.20 -24.89
C SER A 42 1.66 8.31 -23.69
N ASP A 43 0.94 8.53 -22.59
CA ASP A 43 0.97 7.69 -21.40
C ASP A 43 0.49 6.27 -21.78
N ASP A 44 1.40 5.44 -22.26
CA ASP A 44 1.23 3.99 -22.27
C ASP A 44 1.67 3.48 -20.90
N PRO A 45 0.74 3.08 -20.01
CA PRO A 45 1.08 2.68 -18.64
C PRO A 45 1.96 1.43 -18.56
N ALA A 46 2.13 0.71 -19.67
CA ALA A 46 2.91 -0.52 -19.74
C ALA A 46 4.41 -0.29 -20.04
N SER A 47 4.84 0.91 -20.45
CA SER A 47 6.21 1.15 -20.93
C SER A 47 7.05 2.08 -20.06
N THR A 48 6.59 2.50 -18.89
CA THR A 48 7.36 3.42 -18.04
C THR A 48 8.46 2.66 -17.31
N ILE A 49 9.68 2.72 -17.82
CA ILE A 49 10.87 2.26 -17.09
C ILE A 49 11.19 3.32 -16.04
N VAL A 50 10.95 3.00 -14.78
CA VAL A 50 11.33 3.87 -13.65
C VAL A 50 12.80 3.65 -13.33
N ARG A 51 13.58 4.73 -13.32
CA ARG A 51 14.96 4.74 -12.84
C ARG A 51 14.99 5.37 -11.46
N THR A 52 15.41 4.60 -10.45
CA THR A 52 15.60 5.13 -9.11
C THR A 52 16.94 5.85 -9.02
N THR A 53 16.95 7.09 -8.54
CA THR A 53 18.15 7.93 -8.41
C THR A 53 18.82 7.79 -7.04
N THR A 54 18.14 7.23 -6.04
CA THR A 54 18.68 6.95 -4.71
C THR A 54 18.96 5.47 -4.57
N SER A 55 20.15 5.12 -4.06
CA SER A 55 20.56 3.73 -3.94
C SER A 55 21.14 3.39 -2.58
N ILE A 56 21.02 2.12 -2.17
CA ILE A 56 21.67 1.52 -1.01
C ILE A 56 22.46 0.31 -1.49
N ALA A 57 23.80 0.36 -1.38
CA ALA A 57 24.71 -0.69 -1.83
C ALA A 57 24.41 -1.17 -3.28
N GLY A 58 24.08 -0.24 -4.18
CA GLY A 58 23.76 -0.52 -5.59
C GLY A 58 22.29 -0.85 -5.88
N ALA A 59 21.49 -1.13 -4.87
CA ALA A 59 20.05 -1.34 -5.05
C ALA A 59 19.28 -0.02 -5.09
N GLY A 60 18.34 0.11 -6.02
CA GLY A 60 17.48 1.29 -6.14
C GLY A 60 16.46 1.37 -5.01
N VAL A 61 16.30 2.53 -4.36
CA VAL A 61 15.31 2.71 -3.29
C VAL A 61 13.96 3.09 -3.90
N MET A 62 12.92 2.36 -3.52
CA MET A 62 11.55 2.61 -3.98
C MET A 62 10.77 3.49 -3.00
N GLY A 63 9.67 4.05 -3.46
CA GLY A 63 8.68 4.71 -2.61
C GLY A 63 9.06 6.11 -2.09
N ILE A 64 10.23 6.64 -2.44
CA ILE A 64 10.71 7.96 -1.92
C ILE A 64 9.73 9.09 -2.27
N GLU A 65 9.09 9.03 -3.43
CA GLU A 65 8.14 10.04 -3.91
C GLU A 65 6.67 9.61 -3.69
N ARG A 66 6.43 8.62 -2.83
CA ARG A 66 5.07 8.16 -2.55
C ARG A 66 4.24 9.27 -1.93
N ASP A 67 3.14 9.64 -2.57
CA ASP A 67 2.16 10.55 -2.00
C ASP A 67 1.35 9.83 -0.91
N THR A 68 1.70 10.10 0.35
CA THR A 68 1.00 9.56 1.51
C THR A 68 -0.16 10.45 1.96
N ALA A 69 -0.31 11.66 1.41
CA ALA A 69 -1.39 12.56 1.80
C ALA A 69 -2.76 12.04 1.37
N THR A 70 -2.80 11.18 0.35
CA THR A 70 -4.01 10.56 -0.18
C THR A 70 -4.11 9.06 0.12
N ALA A 71 -3.24 8.53 0.99
CA ALA A 71 -3.20 7.11 1.34
C ALA A 71 -4.54 6.61 1.91
N CYS A 72 -5.16 7.42 2.77
CA CYS A 72 -6.50 7.15 3.31
C CYS A 72 -7.54 7.90 2.48
N PRO A 73 -8.48 7.20 1.83
CA PRO A 73 -9.53 7.84 1.04
C PRO A 73 -10.52 8.61 1.92
N THR A 74 -11.44 9.33 1.27
CA THR A 74 -12.58 9.95 1.95
C THR A 74 -13.44 8.88 2.64
N PRO A 75 -14.14 9.23 3.74
CA PRO A 75 -14.93 8.27 4.51
C PRO A 75 -15.95 7.52 3.66
N THR A 76 -15.93 6.20 3.74
CA THR A 76 -16.90 5.33 3.10
C THR A 76 -18.24 5.39 3.83
N GLN A 77 -19.33 5.15 3.11
CA GLN A 77 -20.66 5.11 3.72
C GLN A 77 -20.84 3.88 4.61
N ALA A 78 -21.60 4.05 5.68
CA ALA A 78 -22.01 2.93 6.53
C ALA A 78 -22.91 1.95 5.76
N ASP A 79 -22.87 0.69 6.15
CA ASP A 79 -23.73 -0.35 5.56
C ASP A 79 -25.21 0.01 5.73
N PRO A 80 -26.10 -0.45 4.81
CA PRO A 80 -27.53 -0.19 4.90
C PRO A 80 -28.12 -0.64 6.25
N GLY A 81 -28.95 0.21 6.84
CA GLY A 81 -29.57 -0.04 8.15
C GLY A 81 -28.70 0.35 9.36
N ALA A 82 -27.51 0.89 9.13
CA ALA A 82 -26.72 1.46 10.21
C ALA A 82 -27.38 2.74 10.76
N GLY A 83 -27.20 2.96 12.07
CA GLY A 83 -27.73 4.15 12.73
C GLY A 83 -27.48 4.16 14.23
N PRO A 84 -27.81 5.28 14.90
CA PRO A 84 -27.62 5.42 16.33
C PRO A 84 -28.35 4.31 17.12
N GLY A 85 -27.61 3.64 18.01
CA GLY A 85 -28.14 2.56 18.86
C GLY A 85 -28.32 1.21 18.15
N VAL A 86 -28.16 1.14 16.83
CA VAL A 86 -28.18 -0.12 16.08
C VAL A 86 -26.87 -0.85 16.32
N LYS A 87 -26.94 -2.12 16.67
CA LYS A 87 -25.81 -3.02 16.85
C LYS A 87 -25.84 -4.15 15.82
N ARG A 88 -24.70 -4.74 15.59
CA ARG A 88 -24.55 -5.98 14.81
C ARG A 88 -23.61 -6.92 15.51
N ARG A 89 -23.74 -8.17 15.20
CA ARG A 89 -22.95 -9.25 15.74
C ARG A 89 -21.77 -9.53 14.79
N VAL A 90 -20.58 -9.62 15.35
CA VAL A 90 -19.33 -9.92 14.64
C VAL A 90 -18.69 -11.14 15.29
N VAL A 91 -18.41 -12.17 14.49
CA VAL A 91 -17.65 -13.34 14.92
C VAL A 91 -16.18 -13.10 14.56
N HIS A 92 -15.28 -13.27 15.52
CA HIS A 92 -13.86 -12.95 15.40
C HIS A 92 -12.99 -13.96 16.16
N THR A 93 -11.67 -13.80 16.13
CA THR A 93 -10.74 -14.82 16.68
C THR A 93 -10.87 -15.04 18.18
N ALA A 94 -11.36 -14.07 18.95
CA ALA A 94 -11.57 -14.18 20.39
C ALA A 94 -13.02 -14.55 20.78
N GLY A 95 -13.94 -14.74 19.81
CA GLY A 95 -15.32 -15.10 20.05
C GLY A 95 -16.33 -14.34 19.21
N GLU A 96 -17.36 -13.82 19.83
CA GLU A 96 -18.44 -13.08 19.20
C GLU A 96 -18.77 -11.82 20.02
N THR A 97 -18.84 -10.68 19.34
CA THR A 97 -19.08 -9.39 19.98
C THR A 97 -20.19 -8.61 19.28
N GLU A 98 -21.08 -7.96 20.05
CA GLU A 98 -22.03 -6.99 19.53
C GLU A 98 -21.39 -5.60 19.44
N VAL A 99 -21.17 -5.10 18.23
CA VAL A 99 -20.55 -3.80 17.95
C VAL A 99 -21.56 -2.77 17.45
N PRO A 100 -21.33 -1.45 17.64
CA PRO A 100 -22.12 -0.42 16.99
C PRO A 100 -22.14 -0.60 15.47
N SER A 101 -23.28 -0.34 14.83
CA SER A 101 -23.38 -0.45 13.38
C SER A 101 -22.61 0.65 12.62
N ASP A 102 -22.26 1.74 13.27
CA ASP A 102 -21.44 2.84 12.76
C ASP A 102 -20.59 3.44 13.88
N PRO A 103 -19.48 2.78 14.27
CA PRO A 103 -18.62 3.24 15.36
C PRO A 103 -18.03 4.62 15.05
N GLN A 104 -18.00 5.49 16.06
CA GLN A 104 -17.55 6.88 15.94
C GLN A 104 -16.24 7.15 16.68
N ARG A 105 -15.88 6.30 17.66
CA ARG A 105 -14.69 6.46 18.48
C ARG A 105 -13.92 5.13 18.53
N ILE A 106 -12.96 5.01 17.68
CA ILE A 106 -12.25 3.75 17.46
C ILE A 106 -10.90 3.81 18.18
N VAL A 107 -10.55 2.77 18.91
CA VAL A 107 -9.16 2.50 19.32
C VAL A 107 -8.63 1.37 18.48
N VAL A 108 -7.42 1.53 17.93
CA VAL A 108 -6.72 0.49 17.17
C VAL A 108 -5.48 0.01 17.91
N LEU A 109 -5.25 -1.30 17.90
CA LEU A 109 -4.21 -1.94 18.72
C LEU A 109 -2.98 -2.37 17.92
N ASP A 110 -2.98 -2.17 16.60
CA ASP A 110 -1.87 -2.52 15.71
C ASP A 110 -1.97 -1.81 14.34
N SER A 111 -0.90 -1.90 13.56
CA SER A 111 -0.80 -1.27 12.24
C SER A 111 -1.75 -1.89 11.20
N VAL A 112 -2.05 -3.17 11.29
CA VAL A 112 -2.97 -3.86 10.37
C VAL A 112 -4.39 -3.33 10.53
N SER A 113 -4.82 -3.15 11.79
CA SER A 113 -6.11 -2.54 12.11
C SER A 113 -6.16 -1.06 11.69
N MET A 114 -5.03 -0.32 11.84
CA MET A 114 -4.94 1.06 11.37
C MET A 114 -5.01 1.14 9.84
N ASP A 115 -4.35 0.22 9.12
CA ASP A 115 -4.44 0.13 7.66
C ASP A 115 -5.88 -0.10 7.19
N ALA A 116 -6.62 -1.01 7.86
CA ALA A 116 -8.01 -1.27 7.51
C ALA A 116 -8.92 -0.04 7.75
N VAL A 117 -8.70 0.67 8.86
CA VAL A 117 -9.43 1.92 9.16
C VAL A 117 -9.09 3.01 8.14
N CYS A 118 -7.80 3.12 7.76
CA CYS A 118 -7.34 4.03 6.70
C CYS A 118 -7.97 3.67 5.35
N ALA A 119 -7.88 2.42 4.92
CA ALA A 119 -8.41 1.96 3.63
C ALA A 119 -9.92 2.24 3.47
N LEU A 120 -10.67 2.27 4.57
CA LEU A 120 -12.10 2.58 4.60
C LEU A 120 -12.40 4.07 4.88
N GLY A 121 -11.37 4.92 5.00
CA GLY A 121 -11.50 6.35 5.21
C GLY A 121 -12.01 6.76 6.58
N LEU A 122 -11.82 5.93 7.60
CA LEU A 122 -12.35 6.18 8.96
C LEU A 122 -11.27 6.62 9.97
N TRP A 123 -10.06 6.91 9.52
CA TRP A 123 -8.94 7.23 10.40
C TRP A 123 -9.19 8.45 11.32
N GLU A 124 -9.98 9.43 10.89
CA GLU A 124 -10.37 10.58 11.73
C GLU A 124 -11.26 10.20 12.92
N ARG A 125 -11.81 8.99 12.93
CA ARG A 125 -12.57 8.44 14.07
C ARG A 125 -11.69 7.72 15.08
N VAL A 126 -10.39 7.56 14.77
CA VAL A 126 -9.44 6.91 15.70
C VAL A 126 -9.05 7.87 16.78
N VAL A 127 -9.41 7.54 18.00
CA VAL A 127 -9.17 8.36 19.21
C VAL A 127 -7.97 7.89 20.02
N GLY A 128 -7.38 6.77 19.65
CA GLY A 128 -6.17 6.21 20.24
C GLY A 128 -5.63 5.03 19.43
N ALA A 129 -4.31 4.92 19.35
CA ALA A 129 -3.65 3.87 18.61
C ALA A 129 -2.47 3.29 19.39
N ALA A 130 -2.33 1.95 19.39
CA ALA A 130 -1.09 1.36 19.88
C ALA A 130 0.01 1.58 18.84
N THR A 131 1.24 1.78 19.31
CA THR A 131 2.39 2.14 18.49
C THR A 131 3.47 1.07 18.54
N GLY A 132 4.33 0.99 17.52
CA GLY A 132 5.56 0.20 17.62
C GLY A 132 6.52 0.77 18.66
N VAL A 133 7.55 0.00 18.98
CA VAL A 133 8.67 0.51 19.78
C VAL A 133 9.46 1.47 18.89
N ASP A 134 9.65 2.69 19.35
CA ASP A 134 10.36 3.76 18.61
C ASP A 134 9.70 4.21 17.27
N SER A 135 8.46 3.79 17.01
CA SER A 135 7.72 4.21 15.81
C SER A 135 6.28 4.56 16.14
N PRO A 136 5.80 5.77 15.82
CA PRO A 136 4.41 6.14 16.11
C PRO A 136 3.41 5.29 15.30
N GLN A 137 3.44 5.35 13.99
CA GLN A 137 2.62 4.57 13.05
C GLN A 137 3.38 4.42 11.72
N PRO A 138 3.04 3.44 10.87
CA PRO A 138 3.64 3.30 9.55
C PRO A 138 3.51 4.58 8.71
N SER A 139 4.61 5.06 8.17
CA SER A 139 4.69 6.33 7.44
C SER A 139 3.83 6.34 6.17
N TYR A 140 3.61 5.20 5.56
CA TYR A 140 2.82 5.07 4.33
C TYR A 140 1.32 5.39 4.53
N LEU A 141 0.83 5.39 5.76
CA LEU A 141 -0.56 5.74 6.09
C LEU A 141 -0.82 7.26 6.15
N GLY A 142 0.24 8.06 6.11
CA GLY A 142 0.16 9.52 6.08
C GLY A 142 0.36 10.20 7.43
N PHE A 143 0.73 11.48 7.36
CA PHE A 143 1.13 12.27 8.53
C PHE A 143 0.00 12.39 9.58
N GLY A 144 -1.26 12.58 9.15
CA GLY A 144 -2.38 12.73 10.11
C GLY A 144 -2.55 11.54 11.06
N ILE A 145 -2.19 10.34 10.61
CA ILE A 145 -2.25 9.13 11.45
C ILE A 145 -1.14 9.13 12.51
N SER A 146 0.01 9.70 12.24
CA SER A 146 1.10 9.79 13.21
C SER A 146 0.79 10.71 14.40
N GLU A 147 -0.18 11.61 14.26
CA GLU A 147 -0.62 12.52 15.30
C GLU A 147 -1.68 11.91 16.25
N ILE A 148 -2.16 10.70 15.97
CA ILE A 148 -3.15 10.02 16.82
C ILE A 148 -2.52 9.68 18.18
N PRO A 149 -3.20 9.99 19.31
CA PRO A 149 -2.67 9.71 20.65
C PRO A 149 -2.32 8.24 20.85
N SER A 150 -1.13 7.96 21.39
CA SER A 150 -0.72 6.59 21.71
C SER A 150 -1.49 6.03 22.90
N VAL A 151 -1.89 4.76 22.81
CA VAL A 151 -2.42 3.96 23.92
C VAL A 151 -1.41 2.89 24.36
N GLY A 152 -0.11 3.15 24.22
CA GLY A 152 0.97 2.25 24.61
C GLY A 152 1.50 1.41 23.44
N PRO A 153 2.51 0.58 23.70
CA PRO A 153 3.10 -0.24 22.66
C PRO A 153 2.18 -1.41 22.25
N VAL A 154 2.26 -1.82 20.97
CA VAL A 154 1.49 -2.96 20.44
C VAL A 154 1.66 -4.22 21.29
N SER A 155 2.86 -4.47 21.82
CA SER A 155 3.16 -5.64 22.66
C SER A 155 2.53 -5.57 24.06
N ALA A 156 2.15 -4.38 24.54
CA ALA A 156 1.56 -4.16 25.86
C ALA A 156 0.73 -2.87 25.89
N PRO A 157 -0.45 -2.85 25.27
CA PRO A 157 -1.33 -1.67 25.27
C PRO A 157 -1.72 -1.25 26.70
N ASP A 158 -1.72 0.05 26.95
CA ASP A 158 -2.14 0.60 28.26
C ASP A 158 -3.66 0.65 28.35
N VAL A 159 -4.22 -0.27 29.10
CA VAL A 159 -5.68 -0.40 29.32
C VAL A 159 -6.29 0.87 29.91
N ASN A 160 -5.55 1.64 30.73
CA ASN A 160 -6.03 2.90 31.28
C ASN A 160 -6.08 4.00 30.22
N ALA A 161 -5.08 4.06 29.32
CA ALA A 161 -5.09 4.97 28.18
C ALA A 161 -6.24 4.63 27.22
N VAL A 162 -6.47 3.35 26.92
CA VAL A 162 -7.62 2.89 26.13
C VAL A 162 -8.93 3.35 26.77
N LYS A 163 -9.10 3.15 28.09
CA LYS A 163 -10.29 3.58 28.82
C LYS A 163 -10.46 5.10 28.79
N ALA A 164 -9.37 5.86 28.95
CA ALA A 164 -9.40 7.33 28.91
C ALA A 164 -9.79 7.86 27.52
N ALA A 165 -9.45 7.15 26.45
CA ALA A 165 -9.88 7.47 25.08
C ALA A 165 -11.39 7.33 24.87
N ALA A 166 -12.12 6.66 25.78
CA ALA A 166 -13.57 6.42 25.73
C ALA A 166 -14.06 5.93 24.36
N PRO A 167 -13.53 4.80 23.85
CA PRO A 167 -13.94 4.23 22.57
C PRO A 167 -15.34 3.64 22.60
N ASP A 168 -15.97 3.51 21.44
CA ASP A 168 -17.16 2.70 21.20
C ASP A 168 -16.88 1.42 20.42
N LEU A 169 -15.64 1.28 19.90
CA LEU A 169 -15.08 0.06 19.30
C LEU A 169 -13.58 0.00 19.56
N ILE A 170 -13.08 -1.18 19.91
CA ILE A 170 -11.66 -1.50 19.94
C ILE A 170 -11.38 -2.55 18.85
N LEU A 171 -10.40 -2.29 17.99
CA LEU A 171 -10.02 -3.15 16.88
C LEU A 171 -8.55 -3.53 16.98
N GLY A 172 -8.24 -4.82 16.81
CA GLY A 172 -6.88 -5.35 16.78
C GLY A 172 -6.80 -6.62 15.93
N SER A 173 -5.57 -7.09 15.69
CA SER A 173 -5.33 -8.35 14.98
C SER A 173 -5.39 -9.54 15.93
N SER A 174 -4.70 -9.46 17.06
CA SER A 174 -4.70 -10.47 18.11
C SER A 174 -4.40 -9.85 19.48
N PRO A 175 -4.80 -10.51 20.59
CA PRO A 175 -4.44 -10.02 21.91
C PRO A 175 -2.92 -10.15 22.14
N ALA A 176 -2.31 -9.09 22.67
CA ALA A 176 -0.87 -9.07 22.99
C ALA A 176 -0.50 -9.98 24.16
N SER A 177 -1.48 -10.33 25.00
CA SER A 177 -1.29 -11.22 26.17
C SER A 177 -2.58 -11.90 26.59
N ASP A 178 -2.46 -12.99 27.34
CA ASP A 178 -3.59 -13.69 27.93
C ASP A 178 -4.40 -12.74 28.86
N GLY A 179 -5.72 -12.77 28.73
CA GLY A 179 -6.64 -11.96 29.53
C GLY A 179 -6.78 -10.50 29.08
N LEU A 180 -5.98 -10.02 28.12
CA LEU A 180 -6.12 -8.66 27.59
C LEU A 180 -7.49 -8.44 26.95
N TYR A 181 -8.00 -9.42 26.20
CA TYR A 181 -9.33 -9.33 25.57
C TYR A 181 -10.42 -8.97 26.60
N GLY A 182 -10.49 -9.70 27.71
CA GLY A 182 -11.50 -9.45 28.75
C GLY A 182 -11.39 -8.07 29.42
N GLN A 183 -10.16 -7.53 29.52
CA GLN A 183 -9.94 -6.19 30.06
C GLN A 183 -10.42 -5.11 29.08
N LEU A 184 -10.18 -5.30 27.79
CA LEU A 184 -10.58 -4.37 26.73
C LEU A 184 -12.10 -4.43 26.49
N ASP A 185 -12.67 -5.63 26.42
CA ASP A 185 -14.12 -5.83 26.21
C ASP A 185 -14.98 -5.28 27.38
N ALA A 186 -14.40 -5.21 28.58
CA ALA A 186 -15.03 -4.51 29.71
C ALA A 186 -15.06 -2.98 29.56
N ILE A 187 -14.27 -2.40 28.62
CA ILE A 187 -14.26 -0.97 28.30
C ILE A 187 -15.20 -0.68 27.15
N ALA A 188 -15.06 -1.38 26.04
CA ALA A 188 -15.86 -1.24 24.83
C ALA A 188 -15.85 -2.55 24.03
N PRO A 189 -16.84 -2.78 23.16
CA PRO A 189 -16.84 -3.89 22.22
C PRO A 189 -15.49 -4.05 21.52
N THR A 190 -14.87 -5.25 21.64
CA THR A 190 -13.53 -5.52 21.16
C THR A 190 -13.56 -6.62 20.09
N VAL A 191 -12.94 -6.38 18.94
CA VAL A 191 -12.84 -7.32 17.83
C VAL A 191 -11.39 -7.58 17.47
N PHE A 192 -10.99 -8.85 17.40
CA PHE A 192 -9.68 -9.28 16.90
C PHE A 192 -9.83 -9.99 15.55
N ALA A 193 -9.32 -9.35 14.49
CA ALA A 193 -9.53 -9.83 13.12
C ALA A 193 -8.60 -10.99 12.71
N GLY A 194 -7.54 -11.25 13.48
CA GLY A 194 -6.51 -12.23 13.14
C GLY A 194 -5.20 -11.56 12.70
N SER A 195 -4.09 -12.29 12.77
CA SER A 195 -2.74 -11.78 12.46
C SER A 195 -1.97 -12.63 11.45
N ASP A 196 -2.53 -13.76 11.00
CA ASP A 196 -1.86 -14.61 10.02
C ASP A 196 -1.91 -13.96 8.62
N PRO A 197 -0.75 -13.64 8.01
CA PRO A 197 -0.68 -12.95 6.72
C PRO A 197 -1.38 -13.71 5.58
N VAL A 198 -1.52 -15.03 5.70
CA VAL A 198 -2.25 -15.85 4.71
C VAL A 198 -3.71 -15.39 4.57
N TYR A 199 -4.31 -14.87 5.63
CA TYR A 199 -5.72 -14.49 5.67
C TYR A 199 -5.95 -12.98 5.61
N TRP A 200 -4.97 -12.17 5.20
CA TRP A 200 -5.06 -10.71 5.25
C TRP A 200 -6.31 -10.14 4.56
N LYS A 201 -6.77 -10.75 3.45
CA LYS A 201 -8.00 -10.32 2.75
C LYS A 201 -9.26 -10.60 3.61
N ALA A 202 -9.30 -11.76 4.27
CA ALA A 202 -10.40 -12.12 5.17
C ALA A 202 -10.38 -11.25 6.44
N GLN A 203 -9.20 -10.93 6.95
CA GLN A 203 -9.00 -10.03 8.09
C GLN A 203 -9.48 -8.62 7.77
N PHE A 204 -9.15 -8.10 6.58
CA PHE A 204 -9.68 -6.81 6.10
C PHE A 204 -11.20 -6.83 5.97
N ALA A 205 -11.79 -7.89 5.40
CA ALA A 205 -13.24 -8.04 5.33
C ALA A 205 -13.89 -8.06 6.72
N LEU A 206 -13.29 -8.75 7.69
CA LEU A 206 -13.76 -8.80 9.08
C LEU A 206 -13.63 -7.43 9.78
N ALA A 207 -12.53 -6.71 9.57
CA ALA A 207 -12.40 -5.32 10.02
C ALA A 207 -13.50 -4.43 9.42
N GLY A 208 -13.80 -4.58 8.13
CA GLY A 208 -14.94 -3.92 7.48
C GLY A 208 -16.28 -4.23 8.14
N GLN A 209 -16.51 -5.48 8.53
CA GLN A 209 -17.69 -5.87 9.32
C GLN A 209 -17.70 -5.15 10.69
N ALA A 210 -16.59 -5.16 11.42
CA ALA A 210 -16.49 -4.49 12.71
C ALA A 210 -16.72 -2.97 12.61
N LEU A 211 -16.28 -2.37 11.51
CA LEU A 211 -16.40 -0.93 11.24
C LEU A 211 -17.74 -0.50 10.61
N GLY A 212 -18.64 -1.45 10.25
CA GLY A 212 -19.87 -1.17 9.55
C GLY A 212 -19.71 -0.74 8.10
N ARG A 213 -18.75 -1.33 7.47
CA ARG A 213 -18.32 -1.04 6.10
C ARG A 213 -18.12 -2.31 5.28
N SER A 214 -18.93 -3.33 5.55
CA SER A 214 -18.83 -4.62 4.84
C SER A 214 -18.91 -4.46 3.33
N SER A 215 -19.86 -3.63 2.85
CA SER A 215 -20.03 -3.37 1.42
C SER A 215 -18.84 -2.63 0.82
N ALA A 216 -18.28 -1.66 1.55
CA ALA A 216 -17.10 -0.93 1.12
C ALA A 216 -15.87 -1.82 1.09
N ALA A 217 -15.66 -2.64 2.13
CA ALA A 217 -14.55 -3.59 2.19
C ALA A 217 -14.61 -4.62 1.05
N ALA A 218 -15.80 -5.13 0.71
CA ALA A 218 -15.98 -6.01 -0.46
C ALA A 218 -15.62 -5.28 -1.76
N THR A 219 -16.07 -4.04 -1.94
CA THR A 219 -15.75 -3.23 -3.13
C THR A 219 -14.25 -3.00 -3.27
N GLU A 220 -13.53 -2.76 -2.16
CA GLU A 220 -12.09 -2.56 -2.18
C GLU A 220 -11.31 -3.84 -2.51
N LEU A 221 -11.78 -5.00 -2.02
CA LEU A 221 -11.22 -6.30 -2.38
C LEU A 221 -11.46 -6.62 -3.87
N ASP A 222 -12.64 -6.34 -4.38
CA ASP A 222 -12.96 -6.51 -5.81
C ASP A 222 -12.08 -5.61 -6.69
N ARG A 223 -11.87 -4.35 -6.28
CA ARG A 223 -10.97 -3.42 -6.98
C ARG A 223 -9.53 -3.92 -6.95
N TYR A 224 -9.03 -4.33 -5.80
CA TYR A 224 -7.70 -4.94 -5.69
C TYR A 224 -7.55 -6.13 -6.64
N GLN A 225 -8.55 -7.01 -6.71
CA GLN A 225 -8.51 -8.17 -7.61
C GLN A 225 -8.47 -7.76 -9.09
N GLN A 226 -9.16 -6.69 -9.47
CA GLN A 226 -9.09 -6.13 -10.82
C GLN A 226 -7.70 -5.52 -11.10
N ASP A 227 -7.16 -4.76 -10.14
CA ASP A 227 -5.86 -4.10 -10.27
C ASP A 227 -4.73 -5.11 -10.44
N VAL A 228 -4.72 -6.23 -9.69
CA VAL A 228 -3.67 -7.26 -9.83
C VAL A 228 -3.71 -7.95 -11.19
N VAL A 229 -4.90 -8.24 -11.72
CA VAL A 229 -5.05 -8.82 -13.06
C VAL A 229 -4.56 -7.85 -14.15
N GLN A 230 -5.01 -6.60 -14.09
CA GLN A 230 -4.61 -5.57 -15.05
C GLN A 230 -3.09 -5.32 -15.01
N LEU A 231 -2.51 -5.24 -13.81
CA LEU A 231 -1.08 -5.04 -13.63
C LEU A 231 -0.28 -6.24 -14.16
N GLY A 232 -0.71 -7.45 -13.83
CA GLY A 232 -0.08 -8.69 -14.29
C GLY A 232 -0.02 -8.79 -15.81
N ASP A 233 -1.15 -8.50 -16.47
CA ASP A 233 -1.24 -8.50 -17.93
C ASP A 233 -0.39 -7.38 -18.56
N ALA A 234 -0.48 -6.16 -18.05
CA ALA A 234 0.26 -5.01 -18.55
C ALA A 234 1.78 -5.17 -18.48
N LEU A 235 2.26 -5.83 -17.42
CA LEU A 235 3.70 -6.04 -17.20
C LEU A 235 4.22 -7.39 -17.72
N ASN A 236 3.35 -8.26 -18.28
CA ASN A 236 3.69 -9.65 -18.60
C ASN A 236 4.33 -10.38 -17.41
N ALA A 237 3.76 -10.17 -16.21
CA ALA A 237 4.33 -10.55 -14.92
C ALA A 237 4.73 -12.03 -14.82
N SER A 238 4.01 -12.91 -15.53
CA SER A 238 4.30 -14.35 -15.56
C SER A 238 5.63 -14.72 -16.24
N GLN A 239 6.32 -13.79 -16.90
CA GLN A 239 7.63 -14.01 -17.48
C GLN A 239 8.77 -13.71 -16.50
N THR A 240 8.48 -13.07 -15.37
CA THR A 240 9.47 -12.61 -14.39
C THR A 240 9.45 -13.48 -13.13
N GLN A 241 10.64 -13.79 -12.61
CA GLN A 241 10.84 -14.46 -11.32
C GLN A 241 11.40 -13.45 -10.32
N ALA A 242 10.57 -13.05 -9.34
CA ALA A 242 10.98 -12.11 -8.32
C ALA A 242 11.35 -12.84 -7.01
N SER A 243 12.52 -12.50 -6.49
CA SER A 243 12.96 -12.83 -5.14
C SER A 243 12.55 -11.74 -4.17
N VAL A 244 12.18 -12.09 -2.95
CA VAL A 244 11.98 -11.15 -1.83
C VAL A 244 12.83 -11.61 -0.68
N VAL A 245 13.78 -10.76 -0.29
CA VAL A 245 14.77 -11.06 0.74
C VAL A 245 14.64 -10.05 1.86
N ARG A 246 14.52 -10.51 3.10
CA ARG A 246 14.43 -9.67 4.29
C ARG A 246 15.67 -9.86 5.17
N PHE A 247 16.31 -8.74 5.53
CA PHE A 247 17.45 -8.70 6.43
C PHE A 247 16.97 -8.33 7.84
N GLY A 248 17.11 -9.25 8.77
CA GLY A 248 17.04 -8.99 10.20
C GLY A 248 18.39 -8.48 10.75
N SER A 249 18.51 -8.38 12.08
CA SER A 249 19.70 -7.81 12.71
C SER A 249 20.97 -8.63 12.50
N LYS A 250 20.87 -9.94 12.25
CA LYS A 250 21.97 -10.89 12.06
C LYS A 250 21.60 -12.09 11.19
N ASP A 251 20.44 -12.05 10.58
CA ASP A 251 19.88 -13.12 9.77
C ASP A 251 19.38 -12.58 8.45
N LEU A 252 19.23 -13.48 7.52
CA LEU A 252 18.75 -13.23 6.16
C LEU A 252 17.74 -14.30 5.83
N GLN A 253 16.58 -13.90 5.33
CA GLN A 253 15.53 -14.83 4.99
C GLN A 253 14.80 -14.46 3.70
N ILE A 254 14.24 -15.47 3.06
CA ILE A 254 13.30 -15.33 1.96
C ILE A 254 11.93 -15.04 2.57
N GLU A 255 11.21 -14.08 2.03
CA GLU A 255 9.76 -13.98 2.19
C GLU A 255 9.10 -15.03 1.28
N GLY A 256 8.48 -16.04 1.90
CA GLY A 256 7.90 -17.19 1.20
C GLY A 256 6.54 -16.89 0.54
N PRO A 257 5.93 -17.87 -0.14
CA PRO A 257 4.65 -17.70 -0.84
C PRO A 257 3.47 -17.40 0.10
N ALA A 258 3.56 -17.82 1.37
CA ALA A 258 2.52 -17.55 2.38
C ALA A 258 2.71 -16.19 3.09
N SER A 259 3.82 -15.48 2.86
CA SER A 259 3.99 -14.10 3.34
C SER A 259 3.05 -13.15 2.60
N PHE A 260 2.80 -11.97 3.17
CA PHE A 260 1.99 -10.92 2.54
C PHE A 260 2.54 -10.54 1.16
N ALA A 261 3.85 -10.23 1.07
CA ALA A 261 4.52 -9.93 -0.20
C ALA A 261 4.41 -11.10 -1.19
N GLY A 262 4.61 -12.34 -0.72
CA GLY A 262 4.52 -13.54 -1.54
C GLY A 262 3.14 -13.73 -2.17
N GLN A 263 2.09 -13.47 -1.42
CA GLN A 263 0.71 -13.55 -1.93
C GLN A 263 0.41 -12.47 -2.96
N ILE A 264 0.85 -11.22 -2.75
CA ILE A 264 0.63 -10.15 -3.73
C ILE A 264 1.37 -10.44 -5.03
N LEU A 265 2.61 -10.93 -4.96
CA LEU A 265 3.35 -11.37 -6.14
C LEU A 265 2.60 -12.48 -6.89
N SER A 266 2.03 -13.45 -6.16
CA SER A 266 1.21 -14.52 -6.72
C SER A 266 -0.08 -14.00 -7.37
N ASP A 267 -0.77 -13.06 -6.72
CA ASP A 267 -1.99 -12.44 -7.23
C ASP A 267 -1.73 -11.70 -8.57
N VAL A 268 -0.59 -11.01 -8.69
CA VAL A 268 -0.16 -10.33 -9.92
C VAL A 268 0.34 -11.32 -10.98
N GLY A 269 0.61 -12.58 -10.61
CA GLY A 269 1.12 -13.61 -11.50
C GLY A 269 2.65 -13.63 -11.64
N VAL A 270 3.37 -12.90 -10.79
CA VAL A 270 4.84 -12.94 -10.74
C VAL A 270 5.30 -14.30 -10.19
N ARG A 271 6.21 -14.95 -10.88
CA ARG A 271 6.73 -16.25 -10.44
C ARG A 271 7.79 -16.11 -9.36
N ARG A 272 7.93 -17.17 -8.56
CA ARG A 272 9.04 -17.27 -7.59
C ARG A 272 10.17 -18.10 -8.19
N PRO A 273 11.44 -17.75 -7.91
CA PRO A 273 12.59 -18.59 -8.26
C PRO A 273 12.44 -20.01 -7.70
N PRO A 274 13.04 -21.03 -8.32
CA PRO A 274 12.87 -22.41 -7.87
C PRO A 274 13.18 -22.65 -6.40
N ALA A 275 14.26 -22.05 -5.87
CA ALA A 275 14.64 -22.14 -4.46
C ALA A 275 13.61 -21.52 -3.49
N GLN A 276 12.70 -20.69 -3.99
CA GLN A 276 11.70 -19.97 -3.21
C GLN A 276 10.26 -20.47 -3.42
N ARG A 277 10.08 -21.60 -4.11
CA ARG A 277 8.79 -22.28 -4.28
C ARG A 277 8.49 -23.17 -3.08
N LEU A 278 8.50 -22.55 -1.91
CA LEU A 278 8.22 -23.22 -0.64
C LEU A 278 6.75 -23.58 -0.53
N THR A 279 6.43 -24.67 0.17
CA THR A 279 5.04 -25.04 0.43
C THR A 279 4.58 -24.35 1.71
N ASP A 280 3.58 -23.48 1.60
CA ASP A 280 2.86 -22.83 2.71
C ASP A 280 3.78 -22.14 3.76
N ALA A 281 5.01 -21.82 3.39
CA ALA A 281 5.93 -21.12 4.29
C ALA A 281 5.80 -19.60 4.14
N THR A 282 5.76 -18.91 5.28
CA THR A 282 5.86 -17.45 5.31
C THR A 282 7.28 -16.97 5.09
N THR A 283 8.26 -17.67 5.66
CA THR A 283 9.69 -17.34 5.52
C THR A 283 10.56 -18.60 5.45
N ALA A 284 11.76 -18.46 4.91
CA ALA A 284 12.82 -19.47 4.98
C ALA A 284 14.21 -18.81 5.13
N PRO A 285 15.10 -19.34 5.96
CA PRO A 285 16.42 -18.75 6.15
C PRO A 285 17.31 -18.90 4.90
N ILE A 286 18.15 -17.91 4.66
CA ILE A 286 19.28 -17.97 3.70
C ILE A 286 20.56 -17.98 4.50
N PRO A 287 21.45 -18.97 4.31
CA PRO A 287 22.78 -18.95 4.93
C PRO A 287 23.62 -17.78 4.40
N ALA A 288 24.30 -17.05 5.29
CA ALA A 288 25.10 -15.88 4.89
C ALA A 288 26.36 -16.27 4.05
N ASP A 289 26.74 -17.53 4.08
CA ASP A 289 27.85 -18.12 3.31
C ASP A 289 27.38 -18.75 1.98
N ASP A 290 26.06 -18.79 1.70
CA ASP A 290 25.50 -19.22 0.43
C ASP A 290 24.23 -18.40 0.08
N LEU A 291 24.42 -17.35 -0.70
CA LEU A 291 23.34 -16.45 -1.13
C LEU A 291 22.58 -16.92 -2.36
N SER A 292 22.89 -18.10 -2.90
CA SER A 292 22.27 -18.62 -4.13
C SER A 292 20.74 -18.72 -4.07
N ALA A 293 20.19 -18.92 -2.87
CA ALA A 293 18.74 -18.95 -2.66
C ALA A 293 18.06 -17.57 -2.81
N ALA A 294 18.85 -16.47 -2.80
CA ALA A 294 18.34 -15.11 -3.07
C ALA A 294 18.18 -14.82 -4.56
N GLU A 295 18.70 -15.65 -5.46
CA GLU A 295 18.71 -15.43 -6.90
C GLU A 295 17.30 -15.30 -7.49
N GLY A 296 17.16 -14.45 -8.53
CA GLY A 296 15.95 -14.21 -9.29
C GLY A 296 16.22 -13.26 -10.46
N ASP A 297 15.23 -13.05 -11.35
CA ASP A 297 15.34 -12.05 -12.42
C ASP A 297 15.39 -10.63 -11.84
N LEU A 298 14.83 -10.43 -10.65
CA LEU A 298 15.00 -9.26 -9.80
C LEU A 298 14.86 -9.64 -8.32
N ILE A 299 15.41 -8.79 -7.45
CA ILE A 299 15.38 -8.99 -6.00
C ILE A 299 14.76 -7.74 -5.34
N TYR A 300 13.73 -7.95 -4.55
CA TYR A 300 13.22 -6.97 -3.58
C TYR A 300 13.87 -7.20 -2.22
N VAL A 301 14.45 -6.16 -1.66
CA VAL A 301 15.16 -6.17 -0.38
C VAL A 301 14.35 -5.42 0.66
N LEU A 302 14.11 -6.06 1.79
CA LEU A 302 13.46 -5.50 2.97
C LEU A 302 14.47 -5.43 4.12
N PHE A 303 14.36 -4.41 4.95
CA PHE A 303 15.20 -4.26 6.14
C PHE A 303 14.34 -4.19 7.40
N ASP A 304 14.51 -5.15 8.30
CA ASP A 304 13.88 -5.14 9.62
C ASP A 304 14.55 -4.10 10.53
N GLY A 305 14.10 -2.87 10.41
CA GLY A 305 14.59 -1.74 11.17
C GLY A 305 16.04 -1.35 10.87
N PRO A 306 16.63 -0.46 11.71
CA PRO A 306 17.98 0.07 11.49
C PRO A 306 19.08 -0.99 11.55
N ASN A 307 18.94 -2.01 12.41
CA ASN A 307 19.92 -3.08 12.52
C ASN A 307 19.91 -4.01 11.30
N GLY A 308 18.71 -4.34 10.79
CA GLY A 308 18.56 -5.09 9.55
C GLY A 308 19.15 -4.32 8.36
N ARG A 309 18.95 -3.01 8.30
CA ARG A 309 19.56 -2.15 7.29
C ARG A 309 21.09 -2.15 7.36
N THR A 310 21.66 -2.08 8.56
CA THR A 310 23.11 -2.11 8.74
C THR A 310 23.68 -3.44 8.26
N TYR A 311 23.13 -4.55 8.76
CA TYR A 311 23.57 -5.89 8.38
C TYR A 311 23.38 -6.16 6.88
N GLY A 312 22.20 -5.86 6.36
CA GLY A 312 21.90 -6.08 4.94
C GLY A 312 22.78 -5.24 4.01
N THR A 313 23.09 -4.00 4.37
CA THR A 313 24.00 -3.15 3.60
C THR A 313 25.42 -3.75 3.52
N GLU A 314 25.91 -4.42 4.58
CA GLU A 314 27.20 -5.11 4.57
C GLU A 314 27.15 -6.35 3.66
N ILE A 315 26.13 -7.19 3.79
CA ILE A 315 25.96 -8.38 2.92
C ILE A 315 25.83 -7.97 1.45
N MET A 316 25.05 -6.94 1.14
CA MET A 316 24.85 -6.46 -0.23
C MET A 316 26.14 -5.89 -0.87
N LYS A 317 27.16 -5.56 -0.10
CA LYS A 317 28.49 -5.16 -0.60
C LYS A 317 29.44 -6.33 -0.78
N SER A 318 29.12 -7.54 -0.32
CA SER A 318 29.96 -8.71 -0.51
C SER A 318 30.05 -9.15 -1.97
N ASP A 319 31.17 -9.79 -2.33
CA ASP A 319 31.36 -10.32 -3.68
C ASP A 319 30.24 -11.32 -4.03
N GLN A 320 29.85 -12.18 -3.09
CA GLN A 320 28.76 -13.15 -3.30
C GLN A 320 27.43 -12.50 -3.68
N TRP A 321 27.08 -11.36 -3.07
CA TRP A 321 25.86 -10.63 -3.44
C TRP A 321 25.98 -9.94 -4.79
N GLN A 322 27.16 -9.33 -5.05
CA GLN A 322 27.42 -8.63 -6.30
C GLN A 322 27.49 -9.57 -7.51
N ASP A 323 27.82 -10.85 -7.29
CA ASP A 323 27.83 -11.90 -8.31
C ASP A 323 26.42 -12.45 -8.64
N LEU A 324 25.36 -12.12 -7.85
CA LEU A 324 24.00 -12.49 -8.21
C LEU A 324 23.60 -11.81 -9.53
N ALA A 325 22.89 -12.53 -10.41
CA ALA A 325 22.48 -12.01 -11.70
C ALA A 325 21.65 -10.74 -11.58
N ALA A 326 20.70 -10.70 -10.66
CA ALA A 326 19.90 -9.50 -10.40
C ALA A 326 20.75 -8.29 -9.96
N ALA A 327 21.82 -8.49 -9.18
CA ALA A 327 22.72 -7.42 -8.76
C ALA A 327 23.55 -6.92 -9.95
N THR A 328 24.13 -7.83 -10.73
CA THR A 328 24.88 -7.54 -11.97
C THR A 328 24.03 -6.77 -12.97
N ASP A 329 22.76 -7.14 -13.12
CA ASP A 329 21.80 -6.54 -14.06
C ASP A 329 21.15 -5.26 -13.51
N ARG A 330 21.53 -4.82 -12.29
CA ARG A 330 20.94 -3.66 -11.61
C ARG A 330 19.42 -3.78 -11.44
N ARG A 331 18.96 -4.96 -11.08
CA ARG A 331 17.56 -5.29 -10.82
C ARG A 331 17.32 -5.65 -9.34
N VAL A 332 18.01 -4.95 -8.45
CA VAL A 332 17.79 -5.02 -7.00
C VAL A 332 17.14 -3.74 -6.53
N PHE A 333 16.05 -3.88 -5.78
CA PHE A 333 15.25 -2.75 -5.28
C PHE A 333 15.02 -2.87 -3.78
N VAL A 334 15.28 -1.80 -3.05
CA VAL A 334 14.95 -1.70 -1.62
C VAL A 334 13.52 -1.20 -1.48
N ALA A 335 12.69 -1.98 -0.80
CA ALA A 335 11.31 -1.67 -0.48
C ALA A 335 11.14 -1.35 1.02
N GLU A 336 10.05 -0.67 1.36
CA GLU A 336 9.70 -0.40 2.75
C GLU A 336 9.13 -1.66 3.42
N ASP A 337 9.75 -2.10 4.52
CA ASP A 337 9.35 -3.30 5.27
C ASP A 337 7.92 -3.18 5.80
N ASP A 338 7.55 -2.02 6.35
CA ASP A 338 6.19 -1.75 6.84
C ASP A 338 5.11 -1.88 5.77
N ILE A 339 5.45 -1.72 4.49
CA ILE A 339 4.54 -1.89 3.35
C ILE A 339 4.51 -3.35 2.92
N TRP A 340 5.68 -3.96 2.66
CA TRP A 340 5.78 -5.29 2.09
C TRP A 340 5.46 -6.41 3.10
N ASN A 341 5.39 -6.08 4.40
CA ASN A 341 4.89 -6.90 5.50
C ASN A 341 3.65 -6.28 6.20
N GLY A 342 3.00 -5.29 5.57
CA GLY A 342 1.93 -4.49 6.18
C GLY A 342 0.62 -5.24 6.45
N ASN A 343 0.36 -6.34 5.75
CA ASN A 343 -0.82 -7.21 5.93
C ASN A 343 -2.18 -6.48 5.81
N GLY A 344 -2.22 -5.34 5.10
CA GLY A 344 -3.42 -4.52 4.96
C GLY A 344 -3.69 -4.08 3.52
N MET A 345 -4.86 -3.51 3.27
CA MET A 345 -5.32 -3.10 1.93
C MET A 345 -4.54 -1.89 1.41
N THR A 346 -4.22 -0.91 2.26
CA THR A 346 -3.42 0.26 1.87
C THR A 346 -1.99 -0.15 1.53
N ALA A 347 -1.40 -1.04 2.35
CA ALA A 347 -0.11 -1.65 2.07
C ALA A 347 -0.10 -2.44 0.75
N ALA A 348 -1.15 -3.25 0.49
CA ALA A 348 -1.28 -4.01 -0.75
C ALA A 348 -1.27 -3.11 -1.99
N ARG A 349 -2.01 -2.00 -1.96
CA ARG A 349 -2.00 -1.00 -3.06
C ARG A 349 -0.62 -0.37 -3.25
N ALA A 350 0.10 -0.11 -2.14
CA ALA A 350 1.45 0.42 -2.20
C ALA A 350 2.43 -0.57 -2.83
N VAL A 351 2.31 -1.88 -2.51
CA VAL A 351 3.09 -2.93 -3.19
C VAL A 351 2.79 -2.99 -4.68
N LEU A 352 1.51 -2.89 -5.10
CA LEU A 352 1.15 -2.84 -6.52
C LEU A 352 1.77 -1.63 -7.24
N ALA A 353 1.82 -0.47 -6.57
CA ALA A 353 2.48 0.72 -7.10
C ALA A 353 3.99 0.51 -7.26
N ASP A 354 4.64 -0.15 -6.30
CA ASP A 354 6.06 -0.52 -6.37
C ASP A 354 6.32 -1.48 -7.53
N LEU A 355 5.51 -2.53 -7.68
CA LEU A 355 5.62 -3.49 -8.78
C LEU A 355 5.44 -2.83 -10.15
N LYS A 356 4.47 -1.91 -10.27
CA LYS A 356 4.26 -1.14 -11.50
C LYS A 356 5.51 -0.38 -11.92
N GLY A 357 6.24 0.18 -10.97
CA GLY A 357 7.46 0.95 -11.23
C GLY A 357 8.71 0.11 -11.48
N THR A 358 8.78 -1.11 -10.96
CA THR A 358 10.04 -1.84 -10.84
C THR A 358 10.09 -3.18 -11.56
N LEU A 359 8.96 -3.85 -11.78
CA LEU A 359 8.96 -5.22 -12.31
C LEU A 359 9.69 -5.33 -13.67
N ASN A 360 9.60 -4.29 -14.50
CA ASN A 360 10.34 -4.16 -15.78
C ASN A 360 11.41 -3.05 -15.70
N GLY A 361 11.76 -2.56 -14.50
CA GLY A 361 12.67 -1.46 -14.28
C GLY A 361 14.11 -1.91 -13.95
N TYR A 362 15.00 -0.90 -13.89
CA TYR A 362 16.40 -1.05 -13.49
C TYR A 362 16.75 0.01 -12.45
N ALA A 363 17.59 -0.33 -11.46
CA ALA A 363 18.23 0.63 -10.59
C ALA A 363 19.28 1.44 -11.36
N SER A 364 19.39 2.73 -11.10
CA SER A 364 20.33 3.65 -11.78
C SER A 364 21.65 3.77 -11.02
#